data_371bab247286b2b0835d01d7a1001256
#
_entry.id   371bab247286b2b0835d01d7a1001256
#
_cell.length_a   1.000
_cell.length_b   1.000
_cell.length_c   1.000
_cell.angle_alpha   90.00
_cell.angle_beta   90.00
_cell.angle_gamma   90.00
#
_symmetry.space_group_name_H-M   'P 1'
#
loop_
_entity.id
_entity.type
_entity.pdbx_description
1 polymer ?
#
loop_
_entity_poly.entity_id
_entity_poly.type
_entity_poly.pdbx_seq_one_letter_code
_entity_poly.pdbx_strand_id
1 'polypeptide(L)'
;MALSLKLSTKEKIGLGLGIAIALLALFDRVVIGPLNARFHQLNQEIRLAELDLCKDLRSLDEKEAVTREFQDYAKYVKQMGSDEEEMARFLREVEILANKSSVNLLDVKPQMPQSKDLQKQFTVEAEAEGDMPAIIMFLHQLNTSECLLRSEKITLKLIQKEKSLLRASILVTKIVIP
;
A
#
# COMPACT_ATOMS: atom_id res chain seq x y z
N MET A 1 -3.40 30.95 73.76
CA MET A 1 -3.28 32.40 73.74
C MET A 1 -4.31 32.99 72.82
N ALA A 2 -5.41 33.51 73.40
CA ALA A 2 -6.48 34.15 72.59
C ALA A 2 -6.08 35.64 72.47
N LEU A 3 -5.70 36.04 71.28
CA LEU A 3 -5.48 37.43 70.89
C LEU A 3 -6.86 38.12 70.76
N SER A 4 -7.35 38.73 71.78
CA SER A 4 -8.51 39.62 71.76
C SER A 4 -8.12 40.96 71.09
N LEU A 5 -8.13 41.02 69.81
CA LEU A 5 -8.00 42.23 69.00
C LEU A 5 -9.29 43.07 69.22
N LYS A 6 -9.23 44.12 70.02
CA LYS A 6 -10.25 45.19 70.13
C LYS A 6 -10.20 46.04 68.87
N LEU A 7 -10.79 45.54 67.78
CA LEU A 7 -10.89 46.27 66.51
C LEU A 7 -12.02 47.30 66.57
N SER A 8 -11.74 48.51 66.09
CA SER A 8 -12.72 49.56 65.86
C SER A 8 -13.75 49.11 64.79
N THR A 9 -14.98 49.67 64.90
CA THR A 9 -16.07 49.26 63.94
C THR A 9 -15.71 49.44 62.51
N LYS A 10 -14.86 50.40 62.15
CA LYS A 10 -14.32 50.63 60.80
C LYS A 10 -13.32 49.55 60.37
N GLU A 11 -12.50 49.06 61.29
CA GLU A 11 -11.53 47.99 60.98
C GLU A 11 -12.20 46.62 60.81
N LYS A 12 -13.29 46.36 61.54
CA LYS A 12 -14.12 45.14 61.35
C LYS A 12 -14.77 45.07 59.96
N ILE A 13 -15.22 46.22 59.44
CA ILE A 13 -15.81 46.33 58.12
C ILE A 13 -14.72 46.09 57.04
N GLY A 14 -13.54 46.67 57.17
CA GLY A 14 -12.41 46.46 56.28
C GLY A 14 -11.90 45.03 56.30
N LEU A 15 -11.83 44.39 57.46
CA LEU A 15 -11.41 43.01 57.60
C LEU A 15 -12.44 42.04 56.98
N GLY A 16 -13.75 42.31 57.13
CA GLY A 16 -14.83 41.60 56.57
C GLY A 16 -14.81 41.66 55.00
N LEU A 17 -14.54 42.86 54.47
CA LEU A 17 -14.41 43.08 53.04
C LEU A 17 -13.19 42.35 52.46
N GLY A 18 -12.06 42.36 53.15
CA GLY A 18 -10.86 41.64 52.77
C GLY A 18 -11.06 40.12 52.72
N ILE A 19 -11.75 39.57 53.74
CA ILE A 19 -12.10 38.14 53.77
C ILE A 19 -13.06 37.78 52.63
N ALA A 20 -14.05 38.63 52.34
CA ALA A 20 -14.99 38.40 51.24
C ALA A 20 -14.28 38.37 49.89
N ILE A 21 -13.34 39.27 49.63
CA ILE A 21 -12.54 39.30 48.41
C ILE A 21 -11.64 38.06 48.31
N ALA A 22 -11.01 37.65 49.41
CA ALA A 22 -10.17 36.47 49.47
C ALA A 22 -10.98 35.18 49.22
N LEU A 23 -12.20 35.09 49.76
CA LEU A 23 -13.12 33.97 49.49
C LEU A 23 -13.58 33.91 48.06
N LEU A 24 -13.89 35.08 47.45
CA LEU A 24 -14.25 35.18 46.05
C LEU A 24 -13.10 34.73 45.13
N ALA A 25 -11.89 35.14 45.40
CA ALA A 25 -10.71 34.74 44.64
C ALA A 25 -10.40 33.23 44.77
N LEU A 26 -10.60 32.67 45.96
CA LEU A 26 -10.49 31.23 46.22
C LEU A 26 -11.56 30.45 45.47
N PHE A 27 -12.80 30.93 45.44
CA PHE A 27 -13.90 30.32 44.73
C PHE A 27 -13.66 30.31 43.21
N ASP A 28 -13.19 31.42 42.65
CA ASP A 28 -12.82 31.52 41.24
C ASP A 28 -11.75 30.49 40.89
N ARG A 29 -10.70 30.35 41.68
CA ARG A 29 -9.58 29.45 41.44
C ARG A 29 -9.92 27.97 41.62
N VAL A 30 -10.82 27.63 42.56
CA VAL A 30 -11.18 26.23 42.89
C VAL A 30 -12.32 25.72 42.01
N VAL A 31 -13.25 26.58 41.57
CA VAL A 31 -14.44 26.17 40.80
C VAL A 31 -14.29 26.44 39.32
N ILE A 32 -13.86 27.63 38.94
CA ILE A 32 -13.81 28.02 37.51
C ILE A 32 -12.59 27.44 36.81
N GLY A 33 -11.43 27.38 37.53
CA GLY A 33 -10.20 26.80 36.96
C GLY A 33 -10.34 25.36 36.47
N PRO A 34 -10.79 24.41 37.29
CA PRO A 34 -10.93 23.02 36.86
C PRO A 34 -12.06 22.78 35.84
N LEU A 35 -13.10 23.64 35.86
CA LEU A 35 -14.18 23.54 34.86
C LEU A 35 -13.66 23.89 33.47
N ASN A 36 -12.91 24.97 33.35
CA ASN A 36 -12.35 25.41 32.06
C ASN A 36 -11.33 24.39 31.50
N ALA A 37 -10.53 23.75 32.33
CA ALA A 37 -9.62 22.70 31.93
C ALA A 37 -10.33 21.46 31.39
N ARG A 38 -11.44 21.05 32.01
CA ARG A 38 -12.26 19.94 31.53
C ARG A 38 -12.97 20.23 30.18
N PHE A 39 -13.45 21.45 29.98
CA PHE A 39 -14.02 21.87 28.71
C PHE A 39 -12.97 21.86 27.58
N HIS A 40 -11.75 22.26 27.85
CA HIS A 40 -10.67 22.19 26.87
C HIS A 40 -10.26 20.74 26.53
N GLN A 41 -10.25 19.86 27.53
CA GLN A 41 -9.96 18.42 27.29
C GLN A 41 -11.07 17.76 26.46
N LEU A 42 -12.35 18.02 26.77
CA LEU A 42 -13.46 17.48 26.00
C LEU A 42 -13.46 17.95 24.53
N ASN A 43 -13.15 19.22 24.30
CA ASN A 43 -13.02 19.76 22.94
C ASN A 43 -11.82 19.15 22.17
N GLN A 44 -10.75 18.80 22.86
CA GLN A 44 -9.62 18.10 22.23
C GLN A 44 -9.97 16.66 21.88
N GLU A 45 -10.68 15.94 22.76
CA GLU A 45 -11.15 14.58 22.50
C GLU A 45 -12.11 14.52 21.33
N ILE A 46 -13.07 15.48 21.24
CA ILE A 46 -13.97 15.58 20.09
C ILE A 46 -13.20 15.83 18.79
N ARG A 47 -12.23 16.74 18.79
CA ARG A 47 -11.41 17.00 17.58
C ARG A 47 -10.56 15.80 17.18
N LEU A 48 -10.04 15.05 18.13
CA LEU A 48 -9.29 13.82 17.84
C LEU A 48 -10.20 12.75 17.28
N ALA A 49 -11.40 12.57 17.85
CA ALA A 49 -12.39 11.63 17.34
C ALA A 49 -12.89 12.00 15.93
N GLU A 50 -13.08 13.27 15.64
CA GLU A 50 -13.42 13.76 14.29
C GLU A 50 -12.28 13.49 13.28
N LEU A 51 -11.03 13.71 13.68
CA LEU A 51 -9.87 13.44 12.83
C LEU A 51 -9.68 11.93 12.55
N ASP A 52 -9.90 11.10 13.56
CA ASP A 52 -9.83 9.65 13.39
C ASP A 52 -10.98 9.14 12.51
N LEU A 53 -12.20 9.66 12.69
CA LEU A 53 -13.32 9.34 11.81
C LEU A 53 -13.05 9.76 10.36
N CYS A 54 -12.48 10.95 10.13
CA CYS A 54 -12.10 11.39 8.79
C CYS A 54 -11.02 10.50 8.17
N LYS A 55 -10.06 10.02 8.95
CA LYS A 55 -9.04 9.06 8.49
C LYS A 55 -9.65 7.71 8.12
N ASP A 56 -10.56 7.21 8.97
CA ASP A 56 -11.23 5.93 8.73
C ASP A 56 -12.12 5.99 7.48
N LEU A 57 -12.88 7.06 7.29
CA LEU A 57 -13.67 7.28 6.08
C LEU A 57 -12.78 7.35 4.82
N ARG A 58 -11.67 8.07 4.89
CA ARG A 58 -10.72 8.16 3.78
C ARG A 58 -10.09 6.81 3.45
N SER A 59 -9.75 6.02 4.47
CA SER A 59 -9.22 4.68 4.27
C SER A 59 -10.24 3.71 3.68
N LEU A 60 -11.54 3.92 3.93
CA LEU A 60 -12.63 3.15 3.31
C LEU A 60 -12.81 3.55 1.84
N ASP A 61 -12.79 4.84 1.52
CA ASP A 61 -12.85 5.32 0.13
C ASP A 61 -11.65 4.83 -0.69
N GLU A 62 -10.45 4.84 -0.11
CA GLU A 62 -9.25 4.29 -0.74
C GLU A 62 -9.35 2.77 -0.96
N LYS A 63 -9.90 2.02 0.01
CA LYS A 63 -10.16 0.58 -0.14
C LYS A 63 -11.20 0.28 -1.22
N GLU A 64 -12.26 1.07 -1.30
CA GLU A 64 -13.27 0.89 -2.37
C GLU A 64 -12.69 1.20 -3.75
N ALA A 65 -11.88 2.25 -3.89
CA ALA A 65 -11.21 2.58 -5.14
C ALA A 65 -10.26 1.45 -5.57
N VAL A 66 -9.41 0.97 -4.64
CA VAL A 66 -8.52 -0.17 -4.88
C VAL A 66 -9.29 -1.45 -5.19
N THR A 67 -10.43 -1.69 -4.53
CA THR A 67 -11.25 -2.87 -4.79
C THR A 67 -11.88 -2.82 -6.18
N ARG A 68 -12.34 -1.66 -6.65
CA ARG A 68 -12.86 -1.48 -8.02
C ARG A 68 -11.77 -1.69 -9.06
N GLU A 69 -10.60 -1.07 -8.89
CA GLU A 69 -9.45 -1.33 -9.76
C GLU A 69 -9.07 -2.81 -9.74
N PHE A 70 -9.02 -3.44 -8.57
CA PHE A 70 -8.72 -4.85 -8.44
C PHE A 70 -9.73 -5.74 -9.17
N GLN A 71 -11.02 -5.42 -9.15
CA GLN A 71 -12.05 -6.16 -9.90
C GLN A 71 -11.84 -6.08 -11.41
N ASP A 72 -11.39 -4.95 -11.93
CA ASP A 72 -11.07 -4.80 -13.34
C ASP A 72 -9.84 -5.61 -13.74
N TYR A 73 -8.84 -5.71 -12.87
CA TYR A 73 -7.65 -6.54 -13.10
C TYR A 73 -7.88 -8.03 -12.75
N ALA A 74 -8.81 -8.36 -11.86
CA ALA A 74 -9.07 -9.73 -11.43
C ALA A 74 -9.43 -10.66 -12.59
N LYS A 75 -10.09 -10.16 -13.64
CA LYS A 75 -10.41 -10.92 -14.85
C LYS A 75 -9.16 -11.41 -15.61
N TYR A 76 -8.02 -10.68 -15.49
CA TYR A 76 -6.75 -11.04 -16.13
C TYR A 76 -5.85 -11.92 -15.24
N VAL A 77 -6.09 -11.89 -13.94
CA VAL A 77 -5.26 -12.56 -12.94
C VAL A 77 -5.91 -13.82 -12.39
N LYS A 78 -7.25 -13.95 -12.53
CA LYS A 78 -7.99 -15.12 -12.05
C LYS A 78 -7.65 -16.37 -12.88
N GLN A 79 -7.31 -17.45 -12.19
CA GLN A 79 -7.12 -18.74 -12.83
C GLN A 79 -8.42 -19.22 -13.53
N MET A 80 -8.34 -19.51 -14.83
CA MET A 80 -9.49 -19.94 -15.61
C MET A 80 -9.35 -21.40 -16.04
N GLY A 81 -9.16 -22.32 -15.11
CA GLY A 81 -9.05 -23.74 -15.43
C GLY A 81 -8.03 -24.49 -14.60
N SER A 82 -7.60 -25.66 -15.08
CA SER A 82 -6.57 -26.44 -14.40
C SER A 82 -5.17 -25.79 -14.57
N ASP A 83 -4.23 -26.23 -13.76
CA ASP A 83 -2.84 -25.73 -13.82
C ASP A 83 -2.19 -26.03 -15.19
N GLU A 84 -2.56 -27.16 -15.81
CA GLU A 84 -2.10 -27.55 -17.13
C GLU A 84 -2.67 -26.64 -18.23
N GLU A 85 -3.96 -26.30 -18.14
CA GLU A 85 -4.60 -25.38 -19.09
C GLU A 85 -4.03 -23.96 -18.98
N GLU A 86 -3.75 -23.51 -17.77
CA GLU A 86 -3.14 -22.20 -17.54
C GLU A 86 -1.70 -22.15 -18.05
N MET A 87 -0.94 -23.23 -17.83
CA MET A 87 0.41 -23.36 -18.39
C MET A 87 0.38 -23.37 -19.93
N ALA A 88 -0.56 -24.10 -20.52
CA ALA A 88 -0.71 -24.16 -22.00
C ALA A 88 -1.07 -22.78 -22.59
N ARG A 89 -1.92 -21.99 -21.92
CA ARG A 89 -2.21 -20.60 -22.31
C ARG A 89 -0.98 -19.72 -22.19
N PHE A 90 -0.24 -19.84 -21.09
CA PHE A 90 0.99 -19.10 -20.88
C PHE A 90 2.03 -19.37 -21.97
N LEU A 91 2.26 -20.64 -22.33
CA LEU A 91 3.17 -21.03 -23.40
C LEU A 91 2.76 -20.44 -24.75
N ARG A 92 1.47 -20.54 -25.09
CA ARG A 92 0.93 -19.98 -26.34
C ARG A 92 1.13 -18.46 -26.40
N GLU A 93 0.98 -17.77 -25.29
CA GLU A 93 1.14 -16.33 -25.22
C GLU A 93 2.59 -15.90 -25.45
N VAL A 94 3.53 -16.58 -24.79
CA VAL A 94 4.98 -16.38 -25.02
C VAL A 94 5.33 -16.61 -26.49
N GLU A 95 4.76 -17.64 -27.13
CA GLU A 95 4.98 -17.94 -28.55
C GLU A 95 4.41 -16.84 -29.47
N ILE A 96 3.20 -16.34 -29.19
CA ILE A 96 2.59 -15.23 -29.93
C ILE A 96 3.46 -13.97 -29.86
N LEU A 97 3.96 -13.64 -28.66
CA LEU A 97 4.80 -12.46 -28.45
C LEU A 97 6.16 -12.59 -29.13
N ALA A 98 6.75 -13.78 -29.13
CA ALA A 98 7.99 -14.06 -29.85
C ALA A 98 7.83 -13.89 -31.35
N ASN A 99 6.76 -14.45 -31.91
CA ASN A 99 6.45 -14.30 -33.34
C ASN A 99 6.21 -12.84 -33.73
N LYS A 100 5.48 -12.08 -32.94
CA LYS A 100 5.26 -10.62 -33.16
C LYS A 100 6.55 -9.82 -33.14
N SER A 101 7.54 -10.27 -32.40
CA SER A 101 8.84 -9.59 -32.24
C SER A 101 9.89 -10.11 -33.25
N SER A 102 9.53 -11.03 -34.14
CA SER A 102 10.48 -11.67 -35.06
C SER A 102 11.63 -12.40 -34.36
N VAL A 103 11.37 -12.95 -33.20
CA VAL A 103 12.30 -13.78 -32.45
C VAL A 103 11.96 -15.24 -32.64
N ASN A 104 12.96 -16.06 -32.97
CA ASN A 104 12.81 -17.49 -33.12
C ASN A 104 12.95 -18.22 -31.79
N LEU A 105 11.87 -18.82 -31.27
CA LEU A 105 11.93 -19.66 -30.09
C LEU A 105 12.53 -21.03 -30.45
N LEU A 106 13.59 -21.40 -29.74
CA LEU A 106 14.27 -22.68 -29.93
C LEU A 106 13.73 -23.74 -28.98
N ASP A 107 13.55 -23.39 -27.73
CA ASP A 107 13.09 -24.30 -26.69
C ASP A 107 12.32 -23.54 -25.62
N VAL A 108 11.31 -24.18 -25.04
CA VAL A 108 10.50 -23.59 -23.97
C VAL A 108 10.25 -24.66 -22.90
N LYS A 109 10.86 -24.48 -21.74
CA LYS A 109 10.80 -25.43 -20.63
C LYS A 109 9.90 -24.90 -19.50
N PRO A 110 8.70 -25.45 -19.36
CA PRO A 110 7.86 -25.14 -18.21
C PRO A 110 8.46 -25.70 -16.91
N GLN A 111 8.44 -24.94 -15.85
CA GLN A 111 8.80 -25.38 -14.50
C GLN A 111 7.53 -25.73 -13.72
N MET A 112 7.70 -26.54 -12.66
CA MET A 112 6.58 -26.86 -11.79
C MET A 112 5.99 -25.59 -11.15
N PRO A 113 4.65 -25.41 -11.18
CA PRO A 113 4.01 -24.28 -10.56
C PRO A 113 4.34 -24.21 -9.07
N GLN A 114 4.64 -23.02 -8.59
CA GLN A 114 4.87 -22.78 -7.16
C GLN A 114 3.65 -22.08 -6.57
N SER A 115 3.11 -22.65 -5.49
CA SER A 115 2.03 -22.02 -4.73
C SER A 115 2.63 -21.31 -3.52
N LYS A 116 2.35 -20.00 -3.41
CA LYS A 116 2.71 -19.18 -2.25
C LYS A 116 1.46 -18.47 -1.78
N ASP A 117 1.01 -18.77 -0.57
CA ASP A 117 -0.15 -18.18 0.07
C ASP A 117 -1.41 -18.21 -0.83
N LEU A 118 -1.84 -17.04 -1.30
CA LEU A 118 -3.03 -16.82 -2.13
C LEU A 118 -2.73 -16.70 -3.62
N GLN A 119 -1.51 -17.03 -4.05
CA GLN A 119 -1.12 -16.88 -5.45
C GLN A 119 -0.35 -18.10 -5.96
N LYS A 120 -0.57 -18.44 -7.24
CA LYS A 120 0.22 -19.44 -7.95
C LYS A 120 1.16 -18.75 -8.93
N GLN A 121 2.38 -19.20 -8.95
CA GLN A 121 3.44 -18.69 -9.82
C GLN A 121 3.77 -19.77 -10.85
N PHE A 122 3.56 -19.45 -12.11
CA PHE A 122 3.96 -20.27 -13.26
C PHE A 122 5.24 -19.70 -13.83
N THR A 123 6.24 -20.52 -14.03
CA THR A 123 7.56 -20.11 -14.53
C THR A 123 7.92 -20.93 -15.76
N VAL A 124 8.46 -20.24 -16.76
CA VAL A 124 8.89 -20.84 -18.02
C VAL A 124 10.28 -20.31 -18.36
N GLU A 125 11.19 -21.20 -18.72
CA GLU A 125 12.48 -20.85 -19.29
C GLU A 125 12.39 -20.95 -20.79
N ALA A 126 12.52 -19.82 -21.49
CA ALA A 126 12.47 -19.71 -22.95
C ALA A 126 13.86 -19.46 -23.51
N GLU A 127 14.30 -20.30 -24.47
CA GLU A 127 15.48 -20.05 -25.27
C GLU A 127 15.05 -19.48 -26.63
N ALA A 128 15.58 -18.32 -26.97
CA ALA A 128 15.22 -17.59 -28.16
C ALA A 128 16.44 -17.10 -28.94
N GLU A 129 16.35 -17.07 -30.27
CA GLU A 129 17.37 -16.51 -31.14
C GLU A 129 16.81 -15.33 -31.93
N GLY A 130 17.64 -14.29 -32.05
CA GLY A 130 17.30 -13.11 -32.83
C GLY A 130 18.41 -12.07 -32.78
N ASP A 131 18.21 -10.99 -33.50
CA ASP A 131 19.07 -9.82 -33.38
C ASP A 131 18.74 -9.00 -32.12
N MET A 132 19.61 -8.11 -31.73
CA MET A 132 19.44 -7.33 -30.50
C MET A 132 18.14 -6.51 -30.48
N PRO A 133 17.74 -5.82 -31.57
CA PRO A 133 16.46 -5.10 -31.60
C PRO A 133 15.25 -5.99 -31.42
N ALA A 134 15.21 -7.19 -32.04
CA ALA A 134 14.11 -8.15 -31.91
C ALA A 134 13.99 -8.65 -30.46
N ILE A 135 15.11 -8.99 -29.83
CA ILE A 135 15.13 -9.44 -28.43
C ILE A 135 14.64 -8.33 -27.51
N ILE A 136 15.05 -7.07 -27.69
CA ILE A 136 14.58 -5.94 -26.90
C ILE A 136 13.08 -5.75 -27.10
N MET A 137 12.58 -5.83 -28.31
CA MET A 137 11.15 -5.73 -28.62
C MET A 137 10.36 -6.85 -27.94
N PHE A 138 10.87 -8.07 -27.97
CA PHE A 138 10.26 -9.21 -27.29
C PHE A 138 10.16 -9.00 -25.77
N LEU A 139 11.24 -8.56 -25.12
CA LEU A 139 11.25 -8.26 -23.71
C LEU A 139 10.28 -7.11 -23.35
N HIS A 140 10.21 -6.11 -24.20
CA HIS A 140 9.25 -5.00 -24.02
C HIS A 140 7.82 -5.51 -24.09
N GLN A 141 7.48 -6.32 -25.10
CA GLN A 141 6.14 -6.91 -25.26
C GLN A 141 5.78 -7.85 -24.13
N LEU A 142 6.73 -8.66 -23.63
CA LEU A 142 6.52 -9.52 -22.44
C LEU A 142 6.12 -8.70 -21.22
N ASN A 143 6.89 -7.64 -20.92
CA ASN A 143 6.64 -6.83 -19.72
C ASN A 143 5.44 -5.87 -19.84
N THR A 144 4.97 -5.62 -21.07
CA THR A 144 3.79 -4.76 -21.34
C THR A 144 2.53 -5.58 -21.62
N SER A 145 2.63 -6.91 -21.59
CA SER A 145 1.49 -7.79 -21.85
C SER A 145 0.40 -7.63 -20.78
N GLU A 146 -0.86 -7.74 -21.19
CA GLU A 146 -2.02 -7.68 -20.30
C GLU A 146 -2.09 -8.85 -19.31
N CYS A 147 -1.35 -9.93 -19.58
CA CYS A 147 -1.37 -11.16 -18.78
C CYS A 147 -0.35 -11.16 -17.63
N LEU A 148 0.15 -10.00 -17.22
CA LEU A 148 1.08 -9.82 -16.09
C LEU A 148 2.30 -10.74 -16.18
N LEU A 149 2.88 -10.84 -17.36
CA LEU A 149 4.14 -11.56 -17.57
C LEU A 149 5.31 -10.71 -17.07
N ARG A 150 6.25 -11.35 -16.40
CA ARG A 150 7.46 -10.70 -15.91
C ARG A 150 8.69 -11.49 -16.31
N SER A 151 9.67 -10.81 -16.89
CA SER A 151 11.01 -11.38 -17.10
C SER A 151 11.85 -11.23 -15.83
N GLU A 152 12.27 -12.35 -15.22
CA GLU A 152 13.07 -12.34 -13.99
C GLU A 152 14.56 -12.38 -14.26
N LYS A 153 14.98 -13.21 -15.22
CA LYS A 153 16.39 -13.41 -15.55
C LYS A 153 16.57 -13.48 -17.05
N ILE A 154 17.56 -12.75 -17.53
CA ILE A 154 17.91 -12.71 -18.94
C ILE A 154 19.39 -13.01 -19.08
N THR A 155 19.75 -14.00 -19.89
CA THR A 155 21.12 -14.33 -20.22
C THR A 155 21.30 -14.27 -21.72
N LEU A 156 22.20 -13.41 -22.21
CA LEU A 156 22.48 -13.24 -23.63
C LEU A 156 23.83 -13.84 -23.98
N LYS A 157 23.88 -14.63 -25.05
CA LYS A 157 25.11 -15.20 -25.60
C LYS A 157 25.20 -14.88 -27.09
N LEU A 158 26.33 -14.38 -27.51
CA LEU A 158 26.59 -14.15 -28.92
C LEU A 158 26.92 -15.47 -29.62
N ILE A 159 26.15 -15.82 -30.67
CA ILE A 159 26.36 -17.04 -31.45
C ILE A 159 27.29 -16.76 -32.60
N GLN A 160 27.03 -15.69 -33.35
CA GLN A 160 27.73 -15.38 -34.57
C GLN A 160 28.07 -13.89 -34.65
N LYS A 161 29.36 -13.53 -34.67
CA LYS A 161 29.82 -12.15 -34.72
C LYS A 161 29.44 -11.42 -36.02
N GLU A 162 29.51 -12.12 -37.14
CA GLU A 162 29.24 -11.51 -38.44
C GLU A 162 27.78 -11.17 -38.70
N LYS A 163 26.84 -11.87 -38.06
CA LYS A 163 25.39 -11.67 -38.23
C LYS A 163 24.73 -11.00 -37.01
N SER A 164 25.50 -10.63 -35.98
CA SER A 164 24.96 -10.09 -34.73
C SER A 164 23.84 -10.95 -34.10
N LEU A 165 23.87 -12.26 -34.36
CA LEU A 165 22.87 -13.20 -33.88
C LEU A 165 23.14 -13.56 -32.44
N LEU A 166 22.13 -13.34 -31.60
CA LEU A 166 22.17 -13.58 -30.17
C LEU A 166 21.25 -14.72 -29.79
N ARG A 167 21.67 -15.52 -28.83
CA ARG A 167 20.81 -16.46 -28.10
C ARG A 167 20.49 -15.87 -26.73
N ALA A 168 19.23 -15.75 -26.44
CA ALA A 168 18.69 -15.27 -25.18
C ALA A 168 18.07 -16.45 -24.42
N SER A 169 18.49 -16.68 -23.18
CA SER A 169 17.75 -17.52 -22.23
C SER A 169 17.03 -16.59 -21.26
N ILE A 170 15.71 -16.67 -21.24
CA ILE A 170 14.82 -15.73 -20.51
C ILE A 170 13.94 -16.56 -19.58
N LEU A 171 13.98 -16.24 -18.29
CA LEU A 171 13.06 -16.79 -17.30
C LEU A 171 11.86 -15.87 -17.21
N VAL A 172 10.70 -16.36 -17.66
CA VAL A 172 9.44 -15.62 -17.64
C VAL A 172 8.52 -16.21 -16.59
N THR A 173 7.90 -15.33 -15.82
CA THR A 173 7.01 -15.71 -14.73
C THR A 173 5.64 -15.07 -14.92
N LYS A 174 4.58 -15.85 -14.66
CA LYS A 174 3.20 -15.40 -14.61
C LYS A 174 2.62 -15.65 -13.24
N ILE A 175 1.95 -14.66 -12.66
CA ILE A 175 1.27 -14.78 -11.38
C ILE A 175 -0.23 -14.88 -11.62
N VAL A 176 -0.86 -15.87 -10.98
CA VAL A 176 -2.30 -16.13 -11.08
C VAL A 176 -2.88 -16.27 -9.67
N ILE A 177 -4.07 -15.77 -9.47
CA ILE A 177 -4.83 -15.92 -8.23
C ILE A 177 -5.87 -17.03 -8.45
N PRO A 178 -5.84 -18.10 -7.65
CA PRO A 178 -6.74 -19.24 -7.79
C PRO A 178 -8.20 -18.89 -7.47
#